data_93df37b7b42fd489689f23c661ebbfa9
#
_entry.id   93df37b7b42fd489689f23c661ebbfa9
#
_cell.length_a   1.000
_cell.length_b   1.000
_cell.length_c   1.000
_cell.angle_alpha   90.00
_cell.angle_beta   90.00
_cell.angle_gamma   90.00
#
_symmetry.space_group_name_H-M   'P 1'
#
loop_
_entity.id
_entity.type
_entity.pdbx_description
1 polymer ?
#
loop_
_entity_poly.entity_id
_entity_poly.type
_entity_poly.pdbx_seq_one_letter_code
_entity_poly.pdbx_strand_id
1 'polypeptide(L)'
;MKIIDNMYYTDTHVYFWRNKTPFSNFYRRPFTYRGYDLQFSEQGFMLEKAMLFDPSKVDAIAKATQPDKAKALGRAVQNYNDAIWSSVRYDKMVEVLRAKFTEPFMRDILLRTGDRIIVEASPYDRIWGVGLDVEDTRILDENQWRGQNLLGKALMDVRKQLKGE
;
A
#
# COMPACT_ATOMS: atom_id res chain seq x y z
N MET A 1 10.01 -12.62 -17.19
CA MET A 1 10.09 -11.94 -15.89
C MET A 1 10.75 -12.83 -14.86
N LYS A 2 11.51 -12.25 -13.95
CA LYS A 2 12.05 -12.96 -12.79
C LYS A 2 11.12 -12.78 -11.60
N ILE A 3 11.07 -13.76 -10.70
CA ILE A 3 10.33 -13.65 -9.43
C ILE A 3 11.34 -13.46 -8.31
N ILE A 4 11.24 -12.34 -7.61
CA ILE A 4 12.07 -11.99 -6.45
C ILE A 4 11.13 -11.48 -5.37
N ASP A 5 11.26 -11.99 -4.14
CA ASP A 5 10.39 -11.63 -3.00
C ASP A 5 8.88 -11.79 -3.32
N ASN A 6 8.52 -12.82 -4.07
CA ASN A 6 7.16 -13.10 -4.58
C ASN A 6 6.61 -12.01 -5.52
N MET A 7 7.46 -11.16 -6.09
CA MET A 7 7.07 -10.13 -7.04
C MET A 7 7.70 -10.39 -8.40
N TYR A 8 7.06 -9.89 -9.46
CA TYR A 8 7.53 -10.07 -10.83
C TYR A 8 8.38 -8.89 -11.27
N TYR A 9 9.63 -9.17 -11.63
CA TYR A 9 10.61 -8.17 -12.06
C TYR A 9 10.85 -8.23 -13.55
N THR A 10 10.85 -7.06 -14.19
CA THR A 10 11.47 -6.82 -15.50
C THR A 10 12.68 -5.90 -15.31
N ASP A 11 13.34 -5.52 -16.38
CA ASP A 11 14.43 -4.53 -16.29
C ASP A 11 13.95 -3.17 -15.81
N THR A 12 12.69 -2.83 -16.05
CA THR A 12 12.13 -1.49 -15.81
C THR A 12 11.01 -1.43 -14.77
N HIS A 13 10.39 -2.56 -14.43
CA HIS A 13 9.20 -2.59 -13.58
C HIS A 13 9.26 -3.70 -12.53
N VAL A 14 8.52 -3.51 -11.43
CA VAL A 14 8.22 -4.53 -10.42
C VAL A 14 6.72 -4.58 -10.24
N TYR A 15 6.12 -5.74 -10.45
CA TYR A 15 4.66 -5.96 -10.33
C TYR A 15 4.37 -6.80 -9.09
N PHE A 16 3.46 -6.33 -8.25
CA PHE A 16 3.05 -7.05 -7.05
C PHE A 16 1.51 -7.09 -6.93
N TRP A 17 1.02 -8.13 -6.29
CA TRP A 17 -0.38 -8.25 -5.90
C TRP A 17 -0.54 -9.36 -4.85
N ARG A 18 -1.60 -9.25 -4.01
CA ARG A 18 -1.96 -10.20 -2.95
C ARG A 18 -1.03 -10.17 -1.73
N ASN A 19 -1.53 -10.81 -0.67
CA ASN A 19 -0.98 -10.71 0.69
C ASN A 19 0.40 -11.35 0.91
N LYS A 20 0.89 -12.13 -0.03
CA LYS A 20 2.22 -12.76 0.06
C LYS A 20 3.33 -11.88 -0.51
N THR A 21 2.99 -10.74 -1.07
CA THR A 21 3.97 -9.81 -1.61
C THR A 21 4.25 -8.70 -0.59
N PRO A 22 5.52 -8.39 -0.30
CA PRO A 22 5.88 -7.41 0.73
C PRO A 22 5.28 -6.02 0.54
N PHE A 23 5.00 -5.62 -0.68
CA PHE A 23 4.45 -4.30 -1.01
C PHE A 23 2.93 -4.21 -0.83
N SER A 24 2.25 -5.35 -0.67
CA SER A 24 0.82 -5.35 -0.41
C SER A 24 0.50 -4.75 0.95
N ASN A 25 -0.57 -3.97 1.04
CA ASN A 25 -1.10 -3.51 2.31
C ASN A 25 -1.62 -4.66 3.19
N PHE A 26 -1.80 -5.85 2.63
CA PHE A 26 -2.25 -7.05 3.34
C PHE A 26 -1.10 -7.96 3.78
N TYR A 27 0.15 -7.59 3.47
CA TYR A 27 1.32 -8.36 3.89
C TYR A 27 1.55 -8.24 5.40
N ARG A 28 1.63 -9.38 6.09
CA ARG A 28 1.85 -9.42 7.53
C ARG A 28 3.33 -9.16 7.85
N ARG A 29 3.60 -7.99 8.39
CA ARG A 29 4.92 -7.63 8.93
C ARG A 29 4.72 -6.57 10.00
N PRO A 30 4.95 -6.90 11.28
CA PRO A 30 4.73 -5.95 12.37
C PRO A 30 5.55 -4.66 12.24
N PHE A 31 4.91 -3.54 12.56
CA PHE A 31 5.57 -2.24 12.64
C PHE A 31 4.80 -1.35 13.61
N THR A 32 5.45 -0.29 14.08
CA THR A 32 4.83 0.70 14.98
C THR A 32 4.44 1.94 14.18
N TYR A 33 3.22 2.41 14.36
CA TYR A 33 2.71 3.61 13.72
C TYR A 33 1.85 4.41 14.68
N ARG A 34 2.19 5.67 14.92
CA ARG A 34 1.49 6.58 15.85
C ARG A 34 1.26 5.98 17.24
N GLY A 35 2.23 5.21 17.73
CA GLY A 35 2.14 4.53 19.02
C GLY A 35 1.34 3.24 19.04
N TYR A 36 0.82 2.79 17.91
CA TYR A 36 0.13 1.52 17.77
C TYR A 36 1.04 0.46 17.19
N ASP A 37 0.99 -0.75 17.74
CA ASP A 37 1.67 -1.91 17.18
C ASP A 37 0.74 -2.55 16.14
N LEU A 38 1.10 -2.39 14.88
CA LEU A 38 0.30 -2.86 13.74
C LEU A 38 0.96 -4.04 13.05
N GLN A 39 0.17 -4.82 12.32
CA GLN A 39 0.64 -6.00 11.58
C GLN A 39 0.54 -5.84 10.07
N PHE A 40 -0.28 -4.91 9.61
CA PHE A 40 -0.51 -4.67 8.19
C PHE A 40 -0.53 -3.17 7.92
N SER A 41 -0.03 -2.74 6.77
CA SER A 41 -0.17 -1.33 6.38
C SER A 41 -1.64 -0.94 6.14
N GLU A 42 -2.53 -1.88 5.79
CA GLU A 42 -3.97 -1.61 5.73
C GLU A 42 -4.53 -1.09 7.06
N GLN A 43 -4.07 -1.63 8.21
CA GLN A 43 -4.48 -1.10 9.51
C GLN A 43 -4.10 0.36 9.69
N GLY A 44 -2.86 0.72 9.34
CA GLY A 44 -2.38 2.10 9.46
C GLY A 44 -3.20 3.05 8.60
N PHE A 45 -3.53 2.64 7.39
CA PHE A 45 -4.34 3.43 6.47
C PHE A 45 -5.77 3.61 6.99
N MET A 46 -6.38 2.55 7.51
CA MET A 46 -7.71 2.63 8.09
C MET A 46 -7.74 3.39 9.42
N LEU A 47 -6.65 3.34 10.21
CA LEU A 47 -6.51 4.20 11.39
C LEU A 47 -6.57 5.68 11.02
N GLU A 48 -5.84 6.08 9.99
CA GLU A 48 -5.87 7.47 9.52
C GLU A 48 -7.27 7.91 9.11
N LYS A 49 -7.99 7.04 8.42
CA LYS A 49 -9.38 7.30 8.03
C LYS A 49 -10.30 7.43 9.24
N ALA A 50 -10.17 6.53 10.21
CA ALA A 50 -10.97 6.57 11.43
C ALA A 50 -10.62 7.78 12.31
N MET A 51 -9.35 8.11 12.45
CA MET A 51 -8.92 9.31 13.20
C MET A 51 -9.51 10.59 12.62
N LEU A 52 -9.69 10.64 11.32
CA LEU A 52 -10.22 11.81 10.64
C LEU A 52 -11.74 11.93 10.76
N PHE A 53 -12.48 10.83 10.66
CA PHE A 53 -13.94 10.84 10.54
C PHE A 53 -14.68 10.23 11.73
N ASP A 54 -14.15 9.16 12.32
CA ASP A 54 -14.84 8.37 13.35
C ASP A 54 -13.83 7.77 14.33
N PRO A 55 -13.34 8.58 15.30
CA PRO A 55 -12.35 8.09 16.28
C PRO A 55 -12.79 6.87 17.08
N SER A 56 -14.10 6.60 17.19
CA SER A 56 -14.62 5.44 17.92
C SER A 56 -14.18 4.11 17.30
N LYS A 57 -13.77 4.09 16.04
CA LYS A 57 -13.32 2.87 15.33
C LYS A 57 -11.83 2.59 15.49
N VAL A 58 -11.06 3.52 16.02
CA VAL A 58 -9.58 3.43 16.06
C VAL A 58 -9.11 2.18 16.80
N ASP A 59 -9.63 1.93 18.01
CA ASP A 59 -9.19 0.78 18.81
C ASP A 59 -9.50 -0.56 18.13
N ALA A 60 -10.68 -0.71 17.56
CA ALA A 60 -11.07 -1.94 16.87
C ALA A 60 -10.17 -2.19 15.65
N ILE A 61 -9.83 -1.15 14.89
CA ILE A 61 -8.93 -1.25 13.74
C ILE A 61 -7.52 -1.63 14.20
N ALA A 62 -7.01 -1.00 15.25
CA ALA A 62 -5.67 -1.27 15.79
C ALA A 62 -5.53 -2.71 16.30
N LYS A 63 -6.62 -3.31 16.81
CA LYS A 63 -6.66 -4.67 17.34
C LYS A 63 -7.01 -5.73 16.30
N ALA A 64 -7.34 -5.36 15.07
CA ALA A 64 -7.72 -6.30 14.04
C ALA A 64 -6.54 -7.23 13.71
N THR A 65 -6.80 -8.53 13.71
CA THR A 65 -5.78 -9.57 13.45
C THR A 65 -5.76 -10.01 11.99
N GLN A 66 -6.72 -9.54 11.19
CA GLN A 66 -6.83 -9.82 9.77
C GLN A 66 -6.99 -8.53 8.97
N PRO A 67 -6.31 -8.38 7.82
CA PRO A 67 -6.36 -7.14 7.05
C PRO A 67 -7.73 -6.84 6.45
N ASP A 68 -8.51 -7.88 6.11
CA ASP A 68 -9.87 -7.73 5.61
C ASP A 68 -10.83 -7.20 6.69
N LYS A 69 -10.61 -7.55 7.97
CA LYS A 69 -11.35 -6.96 9.08
C LYS A 69 -11.06 -5.48 9.26
N ALA A 70 -9.78 -5.09 9.19
CA ALA A 70 -9.39 -3.69 9.24
C ALA A 70 -10.04 -2.90 8.10
N LYS A 71 -10.04 -3.46 6.90
CA LYS A 71 -10.68 -2.86 5.73
C LYS A 71 -12.19 -2.72 5.91
N ALA A 72 -12.86 -3.74 6.44
CA ALA A 72 -14.30 -3.69 6.70
C ALA A 72 -14.67 -2.63 7.75
N LEU A 73 -13.89 -2.51 8.82
CA LEU A 73 -14.05 -1.47 9.82
C LEU A 73 -13.85 -0.07 9.22
N GLY A 74 -12.87 0.08 8.33
CA GLY A 74 -12.64 1.33 7.61
C GLY A 74 -13.80 1.72 6.70
N ARG A 75 -14.49 0.75 6.08
CA ARG A 75 -15.70 0.99 5.30
C ARG A 75 -16.89 1.38 6.17
N ALA A 76 -16.91 0.96 7.42
CA ALA A 76 -17.99 1.25 8.37
C ALA A 76 -17.78 2.57 9.13
N VAL A 77 -16.72 3.31 8.84
CA VAL A 77 -16.42 4.62 9.44
C VAL A 77 -17.57 5.57 9.15
N GLN A 78 -18.10 6.20 10.22
CA GLN A 78 -19.17 7.18 10.13
C GLN A 78 -18.62 8.57 9.81
N ASN A 79 -19.51 9.47 9.39
CA ASN A 79 -19.15 10.85 9.03
C ASN A 79 -18.15 10.94 7.86
N TYR A 80 -18.04 9.88 7.08
CA TYR A 80 -17.14 9.83 5.94
C TYR A 80 -17.47 10.94 4.93
N ASN A 81 -16.44 11.61 4.44
CA ASN A 81 -16.54 12.60 3.37
C ASN A 81 -15.50 12.27 2.29
N ASP A 82 -15.98 11.87 1.12
CA ASP A 82 -15.11 11.41 0.03
C ASP A 82 -14.19 12.52 -0.48
N ALA A 83 -14.67 13.75 -0.57
CA ALA A 83 -13.85 14.87 -1.03
C ALA A 83 -12.66 15.13 -0.08
N ILE A 84 -12.93 15.09 1.23
CA ILE A 84 -11.88 15.27 2.24
C ILE A 84 -10.88 14.09 2.18
N TRP A 85 -11.38 12.86 2.19
CA TRP A 85 -10.51 11.68 2.18
C TRP A 85 -9.66 11.63 0.91
N SER A 86 -10.25 11.88 -0.24
CA SER A 86 -9.53 11.91 -1.52
C SER A 86 -8.43 12.96 -1.55
N SER A 87 -8.59 14.06 -0.82
CA SER A 87 -7.57 15.13 -0.74
C SER A 87 -6.36 14.79 0.13
N VAL A 88 -6.49 13.84 1.08
CA VAL A 88 -5.44 13.51 2.05
C VAL A 88 -4.95 12.07 1.99
N ARG A 89 -5.70 11.16 1.37
CA ARG A 89 -5.42 9.73 1.40
C ARG A 89 -4.03 9.34 0.88
N TYR A 90 -3.55 10.02 -0.15
CA TYR A 90 -2.22 9.73 -0.72
C TYR A 90 -1.12 10.02 0.31
N ASP A 91 -1.14 11.20 0.92
CA ASP A 91 -0.13 11.58 1.92
C ASP A 91 -0.21 10.67 3.14
N LYS A 92 -1.41 10.26 3.55
CA LYS A 92 -1.59 9.31 4.64
C LYS A 92 -1.02 7.94 4.31
N MET A 93 -1.20 7.47 3.08
CA MET A 93 -0.59 6.22 2.62
C MET A 93 0.94 6.30 2.67
N VAL A 94 1.52 7.39 2.20
CA VAL A 94 2.98 7.61 2.24
C VAL A 94 3.50 7.55 3.68
N GLU A 95 2.82 8.21 4.62
CA GLU A 95 3.21 8.19 6.04
C GLU A 95 3.20 6.77 6.61
N VAL A 96 2.15 6.01 6.35
CA VAL A 96 2.02 4.62 6.82
C VAL A 96 3.10 3.73 6.22
N LEU A 97 3.32 3.82 4.91
CA LEU A 97 4.33 3.03 4.21
C LEU A 97 5.73 3.38 4.68
N ARG A 98 6.01 4.65 4.96
CA ARG A 98 7.30 5.04 5.51
C ARG A 98 7.58 4.33 6.84
N ALA A 99 6.59 4.26 7.72
CA ALA A 99 6.73 3.53 8.98
C ALA A 99 6.98 2.03 8.75
N LYS A 100 6.20 1.42 7.85
CA LYS A 100 6.35 0.00 7.50
C LYS A 100 7.73 -0.32 6.93
N PHE A 101 8.25 0.53 6.06
CA PHE A 101 9.49 0.29 5.33
C PHE A 101 10.75 0.88 6.00
N THR A 102 10.64 1.45 7.18
CA THR A 102 11.79 1.86 7.98
C THR A 102 12.49 0.64 8.63
N GLU A 103 11.76 -0.43 8.87
CA GLU A 103 12.32 -1.67 9.41
C GLU A 103 13.34 -2.25 8.40
N PRO A 104 14.57 -2.64 8.84
CA PRO A 104 15.66 -2.96 7.91
C PRO A 104 15.36 -4.02 6.87
N PHE A 105 14.67 -5.09 7.23
CA PHE A 105 14.29 -6.14 6.27
C PHE A 105 13.38 -5.61 5.17
N MET A 106 12.36 -4.85 5.52
CA MET A 106 11.43 -4.27 4.56
C MET A 106 12.09 -3.17 3.72
N ARG A 107 12.95 -2.37 4.36
CA ARG A 107 13.73 -1.34 3.67
C ARG A 107 14.59 -1.94 2.56
N ASP A 108 15.30 -3.02 2.85
CA ASP A 108 16.15 -3.69 1.87
C ASP A 108 15.36 -4.18 0.65
N ILE A 109 14.17 -4.73 0.87
CA ILE A 109 13.29 -5.17 -0.21
C ILE A 109 12.89 -4.00 -1.10
N LEU A 110 12.53 -2.87 -0.50
CA LEU A 110 12.12 -1.68 -1.26
C LEU A 110 13.31 -1.09 -2.03
N LEU A 111 14.45 -0.93 -1.39
CA LEU A 111 15.64 -0.36 -2.04
C LEU A 111 16.21 -1.26 -3.13
N ARG A 112 16.03 -2.58 -3.01
CA ARG A 112 16.45 -3.55 -4.04
C ARG A 112 15.74 -3.34 -5.37
N THR A 113 14.58 -2.73 -5.38
CA THR A 113 13.88 -2.42 -6.63
C THR A 113 14.62 -1.41 -7.51
N GLY A 114 15.61 -0.70 -6.96
CA GLY A 114 16.42 0.28 -7.69
C GLY A 114 15.59 1.45 -8.21
N ASP A 115 15.64 1.69 -9.51
CA ASP A 115 14.88 2.77 -10.15
C ASP A 115 13.63 2.27 -10.88
N ARG A 116 13.28 0.99 -10.70
CA ARG A 116 12.13 0.41 -11.37
C ARG A 116 10.82 1.05 -10.94
N ILE A 117 9.89 1.10 -11.87
CA ILE A 117 8.52 1.51 -11.60
C ILE A 117 7.83 0.40 -10.82
N ILE A 118 7.24 0.73 -9.69
CA ILE A 118 6.53 -0.22 -8.82
C ILE A 118 5.05 -0.17 -9.16
N VAL A 119 4.45 -1.35 -9.39
CA VAL A 119 3.10 -1.46 -9.95
C VAL A 119 2.25 -2.41 -9.10
N GLU A 120 1.12 -1.92 -8.59
CA GLU A 120 0.11 -2.80 -8.00
C GLU A 120 -0.75 -3.41 -9.10
N ALA A 121 -0.50 -4.69 -9.38
CA ALA A 121 -1.18 -5.46 -10.42
C ALA A 121 -2.52 -6.01 -9.93
N SER A 122 -3.40 -5.12 -9.47
CA SER A 122 -4.75 -5.48 -9.02
C SER A 122 -5.74 -5.29 -10.16
N PRO A 123 -6.47 -6.35 -10.58
CA PRO A 123 -7.50 -6.21 -11.60
C PRO A 123 -8.75 -5.49 -11.09
N TYR A 124 -8.90 -5.36 -9.76
CA TYR A 124 -10.12 -4.82 -9.14
C TYR A 124 -9.98 -3.39 -8.63
N ASP A 125 -8.76 -2.92 -8.40
CA ASP A 125 -8.50 -1.60 -7.83
C ASP A 125 -7.94 -0.66 -8.89
N ARG A 126 -8.72 0.36 -9.26
CA ARG A 126 -8.31 1.36 -10.26
C ARG A 126 -7.80 2.65 -9.64
N ILE A 127 -7.80 2.74 -8.31
CA ILE A 127 -7.25 3.89 -7.59
C ILE A 127 -5.82 3.58 -7.15
N TRP A 128 -5.65 2.55 -6.32
CA TRP A 128 -4.35 2.17 -5.78
C TRP A 128 -3.57 1.25 -6.71
N GLY A 129 -4.28 0.48 -7.53
CA GLY A 129 -3.69 -0.41 -8.53
C GLY A 129 -3.89 0.09 -9.96
N VAL A 130 -3.48 -0.74 -10.92
CA VAL A 130 -3.56 -0.41 -12.35
C VAL A 130 -4.81 -0.99 -13.03
N GLY A 131 -5.65 -1.73 -12.30
CA GLY A 131 -6.87 -2.31 -12.86
C GLY A 131 -6.63 -3.46 -13.82
N LEU A 132 -5.45 -4.05 -13.81
CA LEU A 132 -5.04 -5.18 -14.66
C LEU A 132 -4.31 -6.22 -13.83
N ASP A 133 -4.53 -7.50 -14.14
CA ASP A 133 -3.78 -8.61 -13.56
C ASP A 133 -2.36 -8.68 -14.16
N VAL A 134 -1.43 -9.26 -13.41
CA VAL A 134 -0.04 -9.42 -13.87
C VAL A 134 0.06 -10.32 -15.12
N GLU A 135 -0.89 -11.21 -15.32
CA GLU A 135 -0.93 -12.09 -16.51
C GLU A 135 -1.54 -11.40 -17.73
N ASP A 136 -2.15 -10.25 -17.57
CA ASP A 136 -2.68 -9.47 -18.67
C ASP A 136 -1.53 -8.72 -19.36
N THR A 137 -1.26 -9.04 -20.63
CA THR A 137 -0.14 -8.44 -21.37
C THR A 137 -0.21 -6.94 -21.49
N ARG A 138 -1.39 -6.34 -21.37
CA ARG A 138 -1.57 -4.87 -21.39
C ARG A 138 -0.89 -4.19 -20.21
N ILE A 139 -0.59 -4.92 -19.12
CA ILE A 139 0.09 -4.34 -17.96
C ILE A 139 1.50 -3.87 -18.30
N LEU A 140 2.12 -4.44 -19.33
CA LEU A 140 3.46 -4.08 -19.78
C LEU A 140 3.52 -2.71 -20.49
N ASP A 141 2.38 -2.16 -20.88
CA ASP A 141 2.25 -0.85 -21.52
C ASP A 141 1.48 0.08 -20.59
N GLU A 142 2.18 1.07 -20.03
CA GLU A 142 1.59 2.03 -19.09
C GLU A 142 0.41 2.79 -19.70
N ASN A 143 0.40 2.98 -21.01
CA ASN A 143 -0.70 3.65 -21.71
C ASN A 143 -1.99 2.84 -21.71
N GLN A 144 -1.92 1.54 -21.41
CA GLN A 144 -3.07 0.65 -21.34
C GLN A 144 -3.56 0.40 -19.91
N TRP A 145 -2.91 0.97 -18.91
CA TRP A 145 -3.36 0.85 -17.53
C TRP A 145 -4.74 1.48 -17.33
N ARG A 146 -5.58 0.80 -16.56
CA ARG A 146 -6.96 1.22 -16.26
C ARG A 146 -7.09 1.91 -14.91
N GLY A 147 -6.03 1.98 -14.14
CA GLY A 147 -6.00 2.56 -12.80
C GLY A 147 -4.83 3.48 -12.59
N GLN A 148 -4.87 4.22 -11.48
CA GLN A 148 -3.94 5.30 -11.18
C GLN A 148 -2.60 4.82 -10.59
N ASN A 149 -2.52 3.59 -10.11
CA ASN A 149 -1.33 3.03 -9.45
C ASN A 149 -0.84 3.89 -8.27
N LEU A 150 -1.73 4.42 -7.46
CA LEU A 150 -1.33 5.30 -6.35
C LEU A 150 -0.48 4.57 -5.32
N LEU A 151 -0.70 3.26 -5.08
CA LEU A 151 0.14 2.51 -4.15
C LEU A 151 1.57 2.36 -4.69
N GLY A 152 1.72 2.06 -5.96
CA GLY A 152 3.04 2.02 -6.60
C GLY A 152 3.75 3.37 -6.51
N LYS A 153 3.05 4.46 -6.77
CA LYS A 153 3.59 5.82 -6.64
C LYS A 153 4.00 6.14 -5.21
N ALA A 154 3.18 5.79 -4.22
CA ALA A 154 3.50 6.00 -2.81
C ALA A 154 4.74 5.22 -2.38
N LEU A 155 4.87 3.96 -2.83
CA LEU A 155 6.07 3.15 -2.58
C LEU A 155 7.33 3.77 -3.20
N MET A 156 7.23 4.30 -4.41
CA MET A 156 8.34 5.00 -5.05
C MET A 156 8.73 6.28 -4.31
N ASP A 157 7.76 7.03 -3.80
CA ASP A 157 8.02 8.22 -2.97
C ASP A 157 8.73 7.84 -1.66
N VAL A 158 8.28 6.78 -1.00
CA VAL A 158 8.93 6.28 0.22
C VAL A 158 10.35 5.81 -0.09
N ARG A 159 10.55 5.08 -1.18
CA ARG A 159 11.89 4.65 -1.62
C ARG A 159 12.82 5.85 -1.79
N LYS A 160 12.34 6.91 -2.43
CA LYS A 160 13.09 8.14 -2.61
C LYS A 160 13.47 8.77 -1.27
N GLN A 161 12.52 8.88 -0.34
CA GLN A 161 12.76 9.40 1.01
C GLN A 161 13.80 8.57 1.77
N LEU A 162 13.74 7.24 1.68
CA LEU A 162 14.68 6.35 2.37
C LEU A 162 16.08 6.43 1.79
N LYS A 163 16.23 6.81 0.53
CA LYS A 163 17.54 7.08 -0.09
C LYS A 163 18.10 8.45 0.28
N GLY A 164 17.33 9.31 0.92
CA GLY A 164 17.73 10.69 1.24
C GLY A 164 17.59 11.66 0.07
N GLU A 165 16.77 11.32 -0.88
CA GLU A 165 16.51 12.13 -2.10
C GLU A 165 15.28 13.04 -1.98
#